data_e825d768f3d3ac73f443fea2444f6cc9
#
_entry.id   e825d768f3d3ac73f443fea2444f6cc9
#
_cell.length_a   1.000
_cell.length_b   1.000
_cell.length_c   1.000
_cell.angle_alpha   90.00
_cell.angle_beta   90.00
_cell.angle_gamma   90.00
#
_symmetry.space_group_name_H-M   'P 1'
#
loop_
_entity.id
_entity.type
_entity.pdbx_description
1 polymer ?
#
loop_
_entity_poly.entity_id
_entity_poly.type
_entity_poly.pdbx_seq_one_letter_code
_entity_poly.pdbx_strand_id
1 'polypeptide(L)'
;MSTNYAYTHGASSIPLLGETIDENLKKTVEKYPDQEALICAHQNYRATYREFYEQVIQVAKGLIALGVKRGDRVGVWSPNCYQWTLLQYATAKIGAILVNINPAYRTSELIYVINQSGLSVMFSALQFKSSNYKKMMDDAREFTDTIRKTIFWDKSWDHFLKEGERISDETLRKREGKVQFDDPVNIQYTSGTTGNPKGVTLSHHNILNNAYFIGIRMNYSHVDRVCIPVPFYHCFGMVIGNLACTVHGATMVIPNDSFDPVKTLETIERERCTSLYGVPTMFIAELQEMEQKTYDLSSLRTGVMAGSLCPPEIMKKVKEQMNMHEITICYGMTETSPVSTQTKIGAPFEKQIYSVGTIHDHLEIKIIDPETKATLKRGESGELCTRGYSVMLKYWNSPDATHQVLDEQRWMHTGDLAMMDEEGYLHISGRIKDLIIRGGENISPKEIEDFLYTYKGVMDAQVIGVPSEKYGEEIMAWIKPKEGVTITEEEIRDFCKDRIAHYKIPKYWKFVSEFPMTISGKIRKVEMREIAARELGLEPED
;
A
#
# COMPACT_ATOMS: atom_id res chain seq x y z
N MET A 1 -8.04 -14.82 33.42
CA MET A 1 -7.18 -15.88 32.86
C MET A 1 -6.72 -15.39 31.49
N SER A 2 -5.46 -15.05 31.33
CA SER A 2 -4.92 -14.74 30.00
C SER A 2 -4.98 -16.04 29.18
N THR A 3 -5.69 -16.02 28.08
CA THR A 3 -5.67 -17.13 27.13
C THR A 3 -4.26 -17.26 26.59
N ASN A 4 -3.62 -18.39 26.81
CA ASN A 4 -2.24 -18.65 26.33
C ASN A 4 -2.15 -18.78 24.81
N TYR A 5 -3.28 -18.56 24.10
CA TYR A 5 -3.36 -18.62 22.64
C TYR A 5 -2.96 -17.30 21.99
N ALA A 6 -2.32 -17.39 20.83
CA ALA A 6 -1.99 -16.27 19.96
C ALA A 6 -3.25 -15.76 19.21
N TYR A 7 -4.19 -15.26 19.99
CA TYR A 7 -5.43 -14.63 19.56
C TYR A 7 -5.63 -13.32 20.32
N THR A 8 -6.09 -12.31 19.61
CA THR A 8 -6.48 -11.02 20.19
C THR A 8 -7.54 -10.33 19.33
N HIS A 9 -8.29 -9.42 19.95
CA HIS A 9 -9.23 -8.55 19.26
C HIS A 9 -8.99 -7.09 19.66
N GLY A 10 -9.33 -6.17 18.74
CA GLY A 10 -9.30 -4.75 19.02
C GLY A 10 -10.44 -4.31 19.94
N ALA A 11 -10.29 -3.14 20.53
CA ALA A 11 -11.38 -2.53 21.29
C ALA A 11 -12.60 -2.25 20.38
N SER A 12 -13.77 -2.08 20.98
CA SER A 12 -15.01 -1.73 20.28
C SER A 12 -15.73 -0.55 20.94
N SER A 13 -15.00 0.25 21.72
CA SER A 13 -15.53 1.42 22.43
C SER A 13 -15.86 2.58 21.50
N ILE A 14 -15.17 2.71 20.38
CA ILE A 14 -15.46 3.71 19.33
C ILE A 14 -16.28 2.99 18.26
N PRO A 15 -17.51 3.46 17.93
CA PRO A 15 -18.34 2.80 16.92
C PRO A 15 -17.73 2.82 15.53
N LEU A 16 -18.05 1.80 14.73
CA LEU A 16 -17.82 1.81 13.28
C LEU A 16 -18.69 2.87 12.60
N LEU A 17 -18.17 3.50 11.56
CA LEU A 17 -18.92 4.40 10.69
C LEU A 17 -19.84 3.57 9.78
N GLY A 18 -21.16 3.78 9.91
CA GLY A 18 -22.20 3.17 9.08
C GLY A 18 -22.65 4.12 7.97
N GLU A 19 -21.70 4.72 7.24
CA GLU A 19 -21.94 5.72 6.22
C GLU A 19 -21.08 5.52 4.98
N THR A 20 -21.48 6.12 3.86
CA THR A 20 -20.70 6.13 2.63
C THR A 20 -19.57 7.17 2.71
N ILE A 21 -18.58 7.04 1.82
CA ILE A 21 -17.48 8.02 1.70
C ILE A 21 -18.02 9.43 1.41
N ASP A 22 -19.09 9.55 0.60
CA ASP A 22 -19.68 10.86 0.30
C ASP A 22 -20.41 11.46 1.51
N GLU A 23 -21.17 10.68 2.26
CA GLU A 23 -21.83 11.14 3.48
C GLU A 23 -20.82 11.61 4.52
N ASN A 24 -19.72 10.90 4.66
CA ASN A 24 -18.62 11.30 5.54
C ASN A 24 -17.96 12.60 5.05
N LEU A 25 -17.64 12.71 3.75
CA LEU A 25 -17.06 13.93 3.19
C LEU A 25 -17.98 15.14 3.38
N LYS A 26 -19.30 14.99 3.20
CA LYS A 26 -20.28 16.07 3.47
C LYS A 26 -20.18 16.60 4.89
N LYS A 27 -20.12 15.72 5.89
CA LYS A 27 -19.95 16.11 7.30
C LYS A 27 -18.66 16.90 7.53
N THR A 28 -17.58 16.49 6.86
CA THR A 28 -16.30 17.20 6.95
C THR A 28 -16.37 18.58 6.31
N VAL A 29 -17.02 18.69 5.15
CA VAL A 29 -17.24 19.97 4.46
C VAL A 29 -18.11 20.91 5.28
N GLU A 30 -19.18 20.42 5.91
CA GLU A 30 -20.05 21.21 6.79
C GLU A 30 -19.28 21.73 8.01
N LYS A 31 -18.35 20.93 8.54
CA LYS A 31 -17.58 21.28 9.73
C LYS A 31 -16.40 22.20 9.44
N TYR A 32 -15.73 22.02 8.30
CA TYR A 32 -14.49 22.71 7.93
C TYR A 32 -14.50 23.27 6.50
N PRO A 33 -15.53 24.06 6.09
CA PRO A 33 -15.73 24.44 4.69
C PRO A 33 -14.55 25.22 4.08
N ASP A 34 -13.93 26.08 4.86
CA ASP A 34 -12.89 27.00 4.40
C ASP A 34 -11.46 26.51 4.71
N GLN A 35 -11.34 25.32 5.35
CA GLN A 35 -10.06 24.65 5.55
C GLN A 35 -9.56 24.09 4.21
N GLU A 36 -8.24 24.15 3.97
CA GLU A 36 -7.64 23.51 2.79
C GLU A 36 -7.84 21.99 2.84
N ALA A 37 -8.40 21.43 1.79
CA ALA A 37 -8.63 19.99 1.65
C ALA A 37 -7.53 19.33 0.84
N LEU A 38 -7.13 19.97 -0.28
CA LEU A 38 -6.21 19.36 -1.25
C LEU A 38 -5.25 20.40 -1.82
N ILE A 39 -3.96 20.07 -1.74
CA ILE A 39 -2.88 20.80 -2.38
C ILE A 39 -2.12 19.82 -3.28
N CYS A 40 -2.02 20.13 -4.57
CA CYS A 40 -1.20 19.39 -5.52
C CYS A 40 -0.08 20.31 -6.03
N ALA A 41 1.10 20.16 -5.43
CA ALA A 41 2.21 21.11 -5.60
C ALA A 41 2.70 21.18 -7.05
N HIS A 42 2.89 20.03 -7.70
CA HIS A 42 3.39 19.98 -9.08
C HIS A 42 2.39 20.46 -10.15
N GLN A 43 1.10 20.55 -9.80
CA GLN A 43 0.05 21.08 -10.68
C GLN A 43 -0.36 22.52 -10.30
N ASN A 44 0.27 23.11 -9.28
CA ASN A 44 -0.11 24.41 -8.71
C ASN A 44 -1.61 24.50 -8.39
N TYR A 45 -2.17 23.41 -7.85
CA TYR A 45 -3.58 23.29 -7.52
C TYR A 45 -3.78 23.36 -6.01
N ARG A 46 -4.83 24.08 -5.59
CA ARG A 46 -5.20 24.23 -4.19
C ARG A 46 -6.72 24.39 -4.09
N ALA A 47 -7.34 23.71 -3.14
CA ALA A 47 -8.78 23.82 -2.89
C ALA A 47 -9.10 23.66 -1.41
N THR A 48 -10.04 24.47 -0.91
CA THR A 48 -10.72 24.28 0.37
C THR A 48 -11.65 23.07 0.31
N TYR A 49 -12.14 22.61 1.47
CA TYR A 49 -13.12 21.50 1.51
C TYR A 49 -14.40 21.83 0.74
N ARG A 50 -14.88 23.07 0.77
CA ARG A 50 -16.01 23.54 -0.03
C ARG A 50 -15.73 23.43 -1.53
N GLU A 51 -14.63 24.03 -1.99
CA GLU A 51 -14.23 24.02 -3.41
C GLU A 51 -13.93 22.61 -3.92
N PHE A 52 -13.28 21.79 -3.09
CA PHE A 52 -13.02 20.39 -3.39
C PHE A 52 -14.31 19.62 -3.61
N TYR A 53 -15.29 19.80 -2.70
CA TYR A 53 -16.57 19.11 -2.80
C TYR A 53 -17.42 19.57 -3.99
N GLU A 54 -17.39 20.86 -4.31
CA GLU A 54 -18.04 21.41 -5.52
C GLU A 54 -17.47 20.77 -6.79
N GLN A 55 -16.14 20.59 -6.86
CA GLN A 55 -15.50 19.91 -7.98
C GLN A 55 -15.80 18.39 -8.00
N VAL A 56 -15.90 17.74 -6.85
CA VAL A 56 -16.37 16.34 -6.77
C VAL A 56 -17.78 16.20 -7.35
N ILE A 57 -18.68 17.17 -7.05
CA ILE A 57 -20.03 17.22 -7.64
C ILE A 57 -19.96 17.36 -9.17
N GLN A 58 -19.13 18.26 -9.70
CA GLN A 58 -18.96 18.44 -11.14
C GLN A 58 -18.48 17.16 -11.83
N VAL A 59 -17.47 16.48 -11.26
CA VAL A 59 -16.97 15.20 -11.77
C VAL A 59 -18.05 14.12 -11.71
N ALA A 60 -18.80 14.03 -10.61
CA ALA A 60 -19.91 13.08 -10.46
C ALA A 60 -21.01 13.29 -11.51
N LYS A 61 -21.38 14.55 -11.78
CA LYS A 61 -22.30 14.90 -12.86
C LYS A 61 -21.76 14.53 -14.23
N GLY A 62 -20.46 14.77 -14.49
CA GLY A 62 -19.78 14.34 -15.71
C GLY A 62 -19.86 12.83 -15.92
N LEU A 63 -19.62 12.03 -14.88
CA LEU A 63 -19.76 10.56 -14.93
C LEU A 63 -21.20 10.13 -15.27
N ILE A 64 -22.20 10.77 -14.66
CA ILE A 64 -23.62 10.51 -15.00
C ILE A 64 -23.91 10.88 -16.45
N ALA A 65 -23.37 12.00 -16.96
CA ALA A 65 -23.52 12.44 -18.35
C ALA A 65 -22.91 11.46 -19.35
N LEU A 66 -21.81 10.77 -18.98
CA LEU A 66 -21.23 9.66 -19.75
C LEU A 66 -22.05 8.37 -19.67
N GLY A 67 -23.16 8.35 -18.92
CA GLY A 67 -24.01 7.19 -18.74
C GLY A 67 -23.46 6.15 -17.76
N VAL A 68 -22.54 6.54 -16.87
CA VAL A 68 -22.06 5.66 -15.79
C VAL A 68 -23.19 5.36 -14.81
N LYS A 69 -23.39 4.08 -14.49
CA LYS A 69 -24.43 3.60 -13.57
C LYS A 69 -23.82 3.12 -12.26
N ARG A 70 -24.66 2.94 -11.22
CA ARG A 70 -24.24 2.26 -9.97
C ARG A 70 -23.70 0.87 -10.31
N GLY A 71 -22.56 0.53 -9.74
CA GLY A 71 -21.84 -0.73 -9.98
C GLY A 71 -21.02 -0.78 -11.27
N ASP A 72 -21.07 0.25 -12.14
CA ASP A 72 -20.16 0.33 -13.28
C ASP A 72 -18.71 0.56 -12.79
N ARG A 73 -17.75 -0.03 -13.49
CA ARG A 73 -16.32 0.13 -13.20
C ARG A 73 -15.78 1.28 -14.01
N VAL A 74 -15.15 2.21 -13.30
CA VAL A 74 -14.47 3.40 -13.84
C VAL A 74 -12.99 3.27 -13.54
N GLY A 75 -12.16 3.21 -14.57
CA GLY A 75 -10.71 3.05 -14.43
C GLY A 75 -10.01 4.39 -14.27
N VAL A 76 -8.97 4.39 -13.45
CA VAL A 76 -8.00 5.48 -13.38
C VAL A 76 -6.60 4.95 -13.59
N TRP A 77 -5.95 5.42 -14.67
CA TRP A 77 -4.60 5.05 -15.05
C TRP A 77 -3.72 6.29 -15.13
N SER A 78 -3.17 6.68 -14.00
CA SER A 78 -2.45 7.93 -13.85
C SER A 78 -1.50 7.88 -12.65
N PRO A 79 -0.37 8.59 -12.69
CA PRO A 79 0.35 8.95 -11.49
C PRO A 79 -0.49 9.88 -10.59
N ASN A 80 0.07 10.28 -9.43
CA ASN A 80 -0.62 11.15 -8.48
C ASN A 80 -0.93 12.51 -9.11
N CYS A 81 -2.19 12.93 -9.04
CA CYS A 81 -2.66 14.24 -9.49
C CYS A 81 -3.98 14.60 -8.79
N TYR A 82 -4.40 15.88 -8.82
CA TYR A 82 -5.65 16.28 -8.18
C TYR A 82 -6.88 15.66 -8.84
N GLN A 83 -6.85 15.44 -10.16
CA GLN A 83 -7.96 14.80 -10.88
C GLN A 83 -8.21 13.38 -10.40
N TRP A 84 -7.13 12.65 -10.06
CA TRP A 84 -7.22 11.32 -9.47
C TRP A 84 -8.02 11.35 -8.16
N THR A 85 -7.69 12.29 -7.28
CA THR A 85 -8.38 12.47 -6.00
C THR A 85 -9.85 12.84 -6.21
N LEU A 86 -10.15 13.79 -7.10
CA LEU A 86 -11.54 14.15 -7.43
C LEU A 86 -12.34 12.94 -7.92
N LEU A 87 -11.74 12.11 -8.78
CA LEU A 87 -12.39 10.93 -9.33
C LEU A 87 -12.70 9.88 -8.26
N GLN A 88 -11.82 9.70 -7.28
CA GLN A 88 -12.03 8.78 -6.14
C GLN A 88 -13.33 9.11 -5.41
N TYR A 89 -13.56 10.37 -5.07
CA TYR A 89 -14.76 10.78 -4.33
C TYR A 89 -16.00 10.85 -5.23
N ALA A 90 -15.84 11.25 -6.49
CA ALA A 90 -16.95 11.34 -7.43
C ALA A 90 -17.53 9.97 -7.81
N THR A 91 -16.69 8.95 -8.00
CA THR A 91 -17.16 7.57 -8.23
C THR A 91 -17.87 7.02 -7.01
N ALA A 92 -17.32 7.23 -5.81
CA ALA A 92 -17.94 6.85 -4.55
C ALA A 92 -19.33 7.50 -4.38
N LYS A 93 -19.46 8.79 -4.70
CA LYS A 93 -20.70 9.56 -4.60
C LYS A 93 -21.84 9.00 -5.42
N ILE A 94 -21.57 8.44 -6.60
CA ILE A 94 -22.61 7.92 -7.50
C ILE A 94 -22.75 6.40 -7.47
N GLY A 95 -22.00 5.71 -6.60
CA GLY A 95 -21.98 4.26 -6.48
C GLY A 95 -21.32 3.54 -7.66
N ALA A 96 -20.42 4.20 -8.38
CA ALA A 96 -19.52 3.55 -9.34
C ALA A 96 -18.31 2.97 -8.62
N ILE A 97 -17.71 1.93 -9.18
CA ILE A 97 -16.56 1.25 -8.60
C ILE A 97 -15.29 1.77 -9.27
N LEU A 98 -14.43 2.44 -8.52
CA LEU A 98 -13.14 2.91 -9.02
C LEU A 98 -12.18 1.72 -9.18
N VAL A 99 -11.60 1.58 -10.37
CA VAL A 99 -10.58 0.56 -10.66
C VAL A 99 -9.22 1.24 -10.73
N ASN A 100 -8.37 0.95 -9.77
CA ASN A 100 -7.03 1.51 -9.71
C ASN A 100 -6.10 0.72 -10.63
N ILE A 101 -5.49 1.39 -11.60
CA ILE A 101 -4.57 0.77 -12.57
C ILE A 101 -3.15 1.25 -12.29
N ASN A 102 -2.24 0.29 -12.16
CA ASN A 102 -0.84 0.58 -11.89
C ASN A 102 -0.22 1.38 -13.05
N PRO A 103 0.35 2.57 -12.80
CA PRO A 103 1.03 3.38 -13.81
C PRO A 103 2.16 2.68 -14.57
N ALA A 104 2.73 1.61 -14.02
CA ALA A 104 3.77 0.82 -14.67
C ALA A 104 3.28 -0.18 -15.70
N TYR A 105 2.00 -0.50 -15.71
CA TYR A 105 1.48 -1.55 -16.60
C TYR A 105 1.78 -1.26 -18.05
N ARG A 106 2.14 -2.32 -18.77
CA ARG A 106 2.30 -2.32 -20.22
C ARG A 106 0.98 -2.72 -20.89
N THR A 107 0.93 -2.65 -22.19
CA THR A 107 -0.31 -2.86 -22.98
C THR A 107 -0.98 -4.20 -22.65
N SER A 108 -0.24 -5.29 -22.49
CA SER A 108 -0.80 -6.62 -22.17
C SER A 108 -1.46 -6.67 -20.79
N GLU A 109 -0.81 -6.09 -19.77
CA GLU A 109 -1.36 -6.02 -18.41
C GLU A 109 -2.57 -5.09 -18.36
N LEU A 110 -2.53 -3.99 -19.12
CA LEU A 110 -3.65 -3.07 -19.26
C LEU A 110 -4.87 -3.76 -19.88
N ILE A 111 -4.71 -4.49 -21.00
CA ILE A 111 -5.76 -5.28 -21.66
C ILE A 111 -6.38 -6.28 -20.67
N TYR A 112 -5.52 -6.99 -19.92
CA TYR A 112 -6.00 -7.93 -18.91
C TYR A 112 -6.90 -7.26 -17.88
N VAL A 113 -6.46 -6.16 -17.28
CA VAL A 113 -7.22 -5.44 -16.23
C VAL A 113 -8.53 -4.88 -16.77
N ILE A 114 -8.53 -4.32 -17.97
CA ILE A 114 -9.72 -3.80 -18.63
C ILE A 114 -10.78 -4.92 -18.80
N ASN A 115 -10.39 -6.03 -19.37
CA ASN A 115 -11.29 -7.15 -19.66
C ASN A 115 -11.76 -7.84 -18.38
N GLN A 116 -10.85 -8.12 -17.44
CA GLN A 116 -11.16 -8.81 -16.19
C GLN A 116 -12.09 -7.99 -15.29
N SER A 117 -11.89 -6.67 -15.21
CA SER A 117 -12.77 -5.79 -14.45
C SER A 117 -14.09 -5.50 -15.16
N GLY A 118 -14.14 -5.64 -16.50
CA GLY A 118 -15.26 -5.16 -17.31
C GLY A 118 -15.42 -3.64 -17.25
N LEU A 119 -14.32 -2.94 -17.30
CA LEU A 119 -14.22 -1.49 -17.18
C LEU A 119 -14.93 -0.78 -18.32
N SER A 120 -15.76 0.22 -18.02
CA SER A 120 -16.62 0.88 -19.01
C SER A 120 -16.14 2.26 -19.44
N VAL A 121 -15.46 2.97 -18.55
CA VAL A 121 -14.89 4.31 -18.78
C VAL A 121 -13.49 4.36 -18.20
N MET A 122 -12.53 4.91 -18.96
CA MET A 122 -11.15 5.08 -18.53
C MET A 122 -10.81 6.56 -18.39
N PHE A 123 -10.21 6.93 -17.26
CA PHE A 123 -9.53 8.21 -17.08
C PHE A 123 -8.03 8.00 -17.02
N SER A 124 -7.26 8.81 -17.74
CA SER A 124 -5.83 8.54 -17.90
C SER A 124 -5.01 9.82 -18.05
N ALA A 125 -3.76 9.75 -17.54
CA ALA A 125 -2.72 10.67 -18.01
C ALA A 125 -2.42 10.43 -19.49
N LEU A 126 -1.79 11.39 -20.16
CA LEU A 126 -1.34 11.23 -21.55
C LEU A 126 -0.08 10.36 -21.64
N GLN A 127 0.77 10.48 -20.65
CA GLN A 127 2.05 9.76 -20.55
C GLN A 127 2.52 9.66 -19.10
N PHE A 128 3.41 8.74 -18.83
CA PHE A 128 4.14 8.65 -17.57
C PHE A 128 5.53 8.07 -17.81
N LYS A 129 6.58 8.79 -17.39
CA LYS A 129 7.98 8.46 -17.72
C LYS A 129 8.15 8.20 -19.23
N SER A 130 8.64 7.03 -19.62
CA SER A 130 8.82 6.63 -21.02
C SER A 130 7.56 6.05 -21.68
N SER A 131 6.45 5.89 -20.96
CA SER A 131 5.23 5.23 -21.45
C SER A 131 4.26 6.27 -22.05
N ASN A 132 3.94 6.14 -23.33
CA ASN A 132 2.90 6.90 -24.00
C ASN A 132 1.54 6.20 -23.80
N TYR A 133 0.77 6.65 -22.81
CA TYR A 133 -0.51 6.04 -22.43
C TYR A 133 -1.57 6.16 -23.52
N LYS A 134 -1.58 7.28 -24.25
CA LYS A 134 -2.52 7.46 -25.35
C LYS A 134 -2.33 6.39 -26.42
N LYS A 135 -1.07 6.15 -26.86
CA LYS A 135 -0.77 5.09 -27.81
C LYS A 135 -1.12 3.71 -27.26
N MET A 136 -0.74 3.42 -26.02
CA MET A 136 -1.03 2.13 -25.40
C MET A 136 -2.55 1.87 -25.27
N MET A 137 -3.35 2.91 -25.01
CA MET A 137 -4.82 2.81 -25.00
C MET A 137 -5.39 2.57 -26.40
N ASP A 138 -4.82 3.21 -27.44
CA ASP A 138 -5.23 2.97 -28.82
C ASP A 138 -4.91 1.53 -29.24
N ASP A 139 -3.72 1.02 -28.90
CA ASP A 139 -3.31 -0.37 -29.14
C ASP A 139 -4.20 -1.37 -28.37
N ALA A 140 -4.61 -1.05 -27.14
CA ALA A 140 -5.45 -1.90 -26.32
C ALA A 140 -6.90 -2.00 -26.82
N ARG A 141 -7.41 -1.00 -27.54
CA ARG A 141 -8.81 -0.97 -28.03
C ARG A 141 -9.17 -2.14 -28.92
N GLU A 142 -8.24 -2.66 -29.69
CA GLU A 142 -8.48 -3.80 -30.57
C GLU A 142 -8.76 -5.10 -29.79
N PHE A 143 -8.38 -5.13 -28.51
CA PHE A 143 -8.48 -6.30 -27.64
C PHE A 143 -9.45 -6.12 -26.47
N THR A 144 -10.25 -5.03 -26.46
CA THR A 144 -11.15 -4.69 -25.36
C THR A 144 -12.51 -4.20 -25.86
N ASP A 145 -13.59 -4.91 -25.52
CA ASP A 145 -14.95 -4.58 -25.96
C ASP A 145 -15.76 -3.76 -24.95
N THR A 146 -15.24 -3.58 -23.72
CA THR A 146 -16.01 -3.00 -22.62
C THR A 146 -15.87 -1.48 -22.49
N ILE A 147 -14.75 -0.91 -22.96
CA ILE A 147 -14.48 0.53 -22.86
C ILE A 147 -15.30 1.32 -23.86
N ARG A 148 -16.22 2.11 -23.35
CA ARG A 148 -17.07 3.02 -24.17
C ARG A 148 -16.38 4.38 -24.40
N LYS A 149 -15.59 4.86 -23.43
CA LYS A 149 -14.95 6.19 -23.45
C LYS A 149 -13.64 6.21 -22.70
N THR A 150 -12.66 6.91 -23.26
CA THR A 150 -11.42 7.28 -22.56
C THR A 150 -11.35 8.81 -22.46
N ILE A 151 -11.07 9.32 -21.27
CA ILE A 151 -10.87 10.74 -20.96
C ILE A 151 -9.42 10.90 -20.50
N PHE A 152 -8.68 11.79 -21.17
CA PHE A 152 -7.31 12.12 -20.75
C PHE A 152 -7.30 13.42 -19.94
N TRP A 153 -6.23 13.61 -19.15
CA TRP A 153 -5.98 14.86 -18.42
C TRP A 153 -5.52 15.97 -19.38
N ASP A 154 -6.38 16.32 -20.35
CA ASP A 154 -6.22 17.38 -21.36
C ASP A 154 -7.56 18.07 -21.62
N LYS A 155 -7.72 18.66 -22.80
CA LYS A 155 -8.99 19.29 -23.21
C LYS A 155 -10.20 18.35 -23.14
N SER A 156 -9.99 17.02 -23.14
CA SER A 156 -11.09 16.06 -22.97
C SER A 156 -11.63 16.04 -21.56
N TRP A 157 -10.80 16.34 -20.55
CA TRP A 157 -11.25 16.55 -19.17
C TRP A 157 -12.16 17.78 -19.04
N ASP A 158 -11.78 18.90 -19.62
CA ASP A 158 -12.61 20.13 -19.59
C ASP A 158 -13.95 19.90 -20.30
N HIS A 159 -13.93 19.21 -21.43
CA HIS A 159 -15.15 18.84 -22.14
C HIS A 159 -16.03 17.89 -21.32
N PHE A 160 -15.45 16.91 -20.67
CA PHE A 160 -16.15 15.99 -19.75
C PHE A 160 -16.85 16.72 -18.61
N LEU A 161 -16.19 17.68 -17.96
CA LEU A 161 -16.80 18.50 -16.91
C LEU A 161 -17.98 19.31 -17.46
N LYS A 162 -17.80 19.95 -18.63
CA LYS A 162 -18.84 20.74 -19.30
C LYS A 162 -20.08 19.90 -19.67
N GLU A 163 -19.89 18.66 -20.13
CA GLU A 163 -21.01 17.74 -20.38
C GLU A 163 -21.80 17.43 -19.08
N GLY A 164 -21.16 17.47 -17.92
CA GLY A 164 -21.79 17.29 -16.63
C GLY A 164 -22.77 18.41 -16.24
N GLU A 165 -22.62 19.64 -16.77
CA GLU A 165 -23.47 20.79 -16.44
C GLU A 165 -24.95 20.56 -16.81
N ARG A 166 -25.22 19.69 -17.79
CA ARG A 166 -26.60 19.30 -18.19
C ARG A 166 -27.31 18.41 -17.17
N ILE A 167 -26.58 17.84 -16.20
CA ILE A 167 -27.16 16.97 -15.18
C ILE A 167 -27.68 17.81 -14.02
N SER A 168 -28.97 17.68 -13.73
CA SER A 168 -29.60 18.41 -12.62
C SER A 168 -29.16 17.87 -11.26
N ASP A 169 -29.22 18.73 -10.23
CA ASP A 169 -28.96 18.32 -8.84
C ASP A 169 -29.95 17.25 -8.36
N GLU A 170 -31.19 17.28 -8.84
CA GLU A 170 -32.18 16.24 -8.55
C GLU A 170 -31.74 14.87 -9.07
N THR A 171 -31.20 14.82 -10.28
CA THR A 171 -30.68 13.57 -10.87
C THR A 171 -29.50 13.03 -10.06
N LEU A 172 -28.59 13.91 -9.63
CA LEU A 172 -27.48 13.55 -8.77
C LEU A 172 -27.97 13.02 -7.42
N ARG A 173 -28.86 13.78 -6.72
CA ARG A 173 -29.44 13.34 -5.43
C ARG A 173 -30.13 11.98 -5.50
N LYS A 174 -30.90 11.73 -6.58
CA LYS A 174 -31.54 10.42 -6.80
C LYS A 174 -30.51 9.28 -6.96
N ARG A 175 -29.32 9.58 -7.46
CA ARG A 175 -28.25 8.60 -7.59
C ARG A 175 -27.56 8.35 -6.25
N GLU A 176 -27.20 9.40 -5.53
CA GLU A 176 -26.58 9.36 -4.19
C GLU A 176 -27.44 8.53 -3.22
N GLY A 177 -28.74 8.79 -3.13
CA GLY A 177 -29.67 8.11 -2.23
C GLY A 177 -29.82 6.60 -2.47
N LYS A 178 -29.18 6.03 -3.51
CA LYS A 178 -29.15 4.59 -3.77
C LYS A 178 -27.85 3.91 -3.37
N VAL A 179 -26.85 4.67 -2.98
CA VAL A 179 -25.54 4.13 -2.58
C VAL A 179 -25.62 3.70 -1.11
N GLN A 180 -25.10 2.51 -0.82
CA GLN A 180 -25.06 1.96 0.52
C GLN A 180 -23.60 1.85 1.01
N PHE A 181 -23.39 1.93 2.31
CA PHE A 181 -22.04 1.89 2.90
C PHE A 181 -21.34 0.54 2.69
N ASP A 182 -22.06 -0.54 2.45
CA ASP A 182 -21.54 -1.88 2.15
C ASP A 182 -21.41 -2.17 0.64
N ASP A 183 -21.79 -1.21 -0.23
CA ASP A 183 -21.55 -1.34 -1.67
C ASP A 183 -20.05 -1.42 -1.99
N PRO A 184 -19.67 -2.20 -3.01
CA PRO A 184 -18.31 -2.15 -3.55
C PRO A 184 -17.99 -0.74 -4.09
N VAL A 185 -16.85 -0.17 -3.71
CA VAL A 185 -16.44 1.17 -4.15
C VAL A 185 -15.11 1.19 -4.87
N ASN A 186 -14.29 0.16 -4.66
CA ASN A 186 -12.96 0.12 -5.24
C ASN A 186 -12.51 -1.29 -5.61
N ILE A 187 -11.77 -1.41 -6.71
CA ILE A 187 -11.05 -2.61 -7.12
C ILE A 187 -9.58 -2.22 -7.29
N GLN A 188 -8.68 -2.90 -6.56
CA GLN A 188 -7.25 -2.76 -6.71
C GLN A 188 -6.61 -4.07 -7.15
N TYR A 189 -5.78 -3.99 -8.18
CA TYR A 189 -5.06 -5.16 -8.68
C TYR A 189 -3.75 -5.36 -7.94
N THR A 190 -3.63 -6.53 -7.33
CA THR A 190 -2.39 -6.97 -6.66
C THR A 190 -1.65 -7.95 -7.55
N SER A 191 -0.32 -7.83 -7.60
CA SER A 191 0.52 -8.81 -8.27
C SER A 191 0.44 -10.13 -7.51
N GLY A 192 -0.26 -11.10 -8.07
CA GLY A 192 -0.24 -12.47 -7.56
C GLY A 192 1.16 -13.08 -7.74
N THR A 193 1.58 -13.92 -6.80
CA THR A 193 2.86 -14.65 -6.89
C THR A 193 2.81 -15.80 -7.90
N THR A 194 1.63 -16.13 -8.44
CA THR A 194 1.37 -17.29 -9.30
C THR A 194 0.38 -16.97 -10.39
N GLY A 195 0.65 -16.00 -11.27
CA GLY A 195 -0.21 -15.73 -12.42
C GLY A 195 -0.70 -14.28 -12.53
N ASN A 196 -1.84 -14.10 -13.18
CA ASN A 196 -2.41 -12.78 -13.46
C ASN A 196 -2.79 -12.02 -12.18
N PRO A 197 -2.73 -10.67 -12.19
CA PRO A 197 -3.14 -9.83 -11.07
C PRO A 197 -4.58 -10.09 -10.64
N LYS A 198 -4.84 -10.08 -9.33
CA LYS A 198 -6.16 -10.29 -8.74
C LYS A 198 -6.79 -8.97 -8.35
N GLY A 199 -8.04 -8.74 -8.73
CA GLY A 199 -8.79 -7.53 -8.39
C GLY A 199 -9.41 -7.59 -7.00
N VAL A 200 -8.76 -7.05 -5.99
CA VAL A 200 -9.28 -6.95 -4.62
C VAL A 200 -10.45 -5.98 -4.59
N THR A 201 -11.62 -6.43 -4.16
CA THR A 201 -12.85 -5.63 -4.12
C THR A 201 -13.13 -5.16 -2.70
N LEU A 202 -13.18 -3.84 -2.52
CA LEU A 202 -13.37 -3.17 -1.23
C LEU A 202 -14.66 -2.35 -1.24
N SER A 203 -15.37 -2.32 -0.08
CA SER A 203 -16.56 -1.50 0.12
C SER A 203 -16.22 -0.14 0.74
N HIS A 204 -17.18 0.80 0.73
CA HIS A 204 -17.08 2.03 1.51
C HIS A 204 -16.77 1.70 2.98
N HIS A 205 -17.48 0.73 3.57
CA HIS A 205 -17.33 0.33 4.96
C HIS A 205 -15.92 -0.15 5.28
N ASN A 206 -15.33 -0.95 4.39
CA ASN A 206 -13.96 -1.44 4.58
C ASN A 206 -12.96 -0.28 4.67
N ILE A 207 -12.89 0.56 3.63
CA ILE A 207 -11.81 1.54 3.50
C ILE A 207 -12.05 2.80 4.33
N LEU A 208 -13.31 3.22 4.52
CA LEU A 208 -13.62 4.40 5.33
C LEU A 208 -13.31 4.16 6.81
N ASN A 209 -13.73 3.03 7.38
CA ASN A 209 -13.43 2.68 8.76
C ASN A 209 -11.93 2.46 8.97
N ASN A 210 -11.23 1.85 8.01
CA ASN A 210 -9.79 1.66 8.12
C ASN A 210 -9.06 3.02 8.16
N ALA A 211 -9.41 3.94 7.27
CA ALA A 211 -8.90 5.31 7.26
C ALA A 211 -9.19 6.06 8.58
N TYR A 212 -10.40 5.88 9.14
CA TYR A 212 -10.80 6.49 10.40
C TYR A 212 -9.93 6.03 11.58
N PHE A 213 -9.78 4.73 11.77
CA PHE A 213 -8.97 4.20 12.88
C PHE A 213 -7.47 4.44 12.71
N ILE A 214 -6.95 4.47 11.48
CA ILE A 214 -5.56 4.87 11.20
C ILE A 214 -5.32 6.30 11.68
N GLY A 215 -6.20 7.23 11.31
CA GLY A 215 -6.06 8.62 11.72
C GLY A 215 -6.20 8.83 13.23
N ILE A 216 -7.09 8.08 13.91
CA ILE A 216 -7.16 8.06 15.38
C ILE A 216 -5.81 7.65 15.98
N ARG A 217 -5.18 6.58 15.46
CA ARG A 217 -3.87 6.12 15.93
C ARG A 217 -2.74 7.13 15.75
N MET A 218 -2.88 8.05 14.78
CA MET A 218 -1.94 9.14 14.50
C MET A 218 -2.35 10.48 15.11
N ASN A 219 -3.41 10.52 15.91
CA ASN A 219 -3.99 11.75 16.48
C ASN A 219 -4.27 12.81 15.41
N TYR A 220 -4.85 12.43 14.28
CA TYR A 220 -5.17 13.37 13.22
C TYR A 220 -6.34 14.27 13.57
N SER A 221 -6.24 15.51 13.14
CA SER A 221 -7.25 16.55 13.26
C SER A 221 -7.23 17.50 12.05
N HIS A 222 -8.11 18.47 12.02
CA HIS A 222 -8.23 19.46 10.95
C HIS A 222 -7.00 20.38 10.80
N VAL A 223 -6.11 20.43 11.79
CA VAL A 223 -4.89 21.23 11.69
C VAL A 223 -3.73 20.47 11.01
N ASP A 224 -3.89 19.17 10.78
CA ASP A 224 -2.84 18.36 10.17
C ASP A 224 -2.78 18.56 8.66
N ARG A 225 -1.57 18.51 8.14
CA ARG A 225 -1.23 18.61 6.73
C ARG A 225 -0.36 17.40 6.37
N VAL A 226 -0.89 16.51 5.57
CA VAL A 226 -0.29 15.19 5.31
C VAL A 226 0.39 15.19 3.95
N CYS A 227 1.71 15.07 3.93
CA CYS A 227 2.49 14.89 2.71
C CYS A 227 2.36 13.44 2.23
N ILE A 228 1.84 13.25 1.00
CA ILE A 228 1.50 11.94 0.42
C ILE A 228 2.31 11.71 -0.87
N PRO A 229 3.60 11.34 -0.78
CA PRO A 229 4.41 11.00 -1.95
C PRO A 229 4.14 9.58 -2.46
N VAL A 230 3.45 8.76 -1.65
CA VAL A 230 3.10 7.36 -1.99
C VAL A 230 2.00 7.30 -3.06
N PRO A 231 2.01 6.26 -3.93
CA PRO A 231 1.10 6.22 -5.08
C PRO A 231 -0.37 6.03 -4.70
N PHE A 232 -1.28 6.76 -5.34
CA PHE A 232 -2.73 6.68 -5.13
C PHE A 232 -3.36 5.40 -5.68
N TYR A 233 -2.76 4.76 -6.67
CA TYR A 233 -3.27 3.47 -7.16
C TYR A 233 -3.16 2.34 -6.12
N HIS A 234 -2.49 2.59 -5.01
CA HIS A 234 -2.33 1.72 -3.85
C HIS A 234 -3.17 2.21 -2.66
N CYS A 235 -3.63 1.28 -1.80
CA CYS A 235 -4.31 1.61 -0.55
C CYS A 235 -3.49 2.57 0.33
N PHE A 236 -2.17 2.52 0.28
CA PHE A 236 -1.32 3.43 1.05
C PHE A 236 -1.62 4.90 0.69
N GLY A 237 -1.69 5.23 -0.60
CA GLY A 237 -2.03 6.61 -1.02
C GLY A 237 -3.52 6.92 -0.89
N MET A 238 -4.40 6.04 -1.38
CA MET A 238 -5.82 6.38 -1.45
C MET A 238 -6.60 6.21 -0.14
N VAL A 239 -6.23 5.25 0.71
CA VAL A 239 -6.92 5.00 2.00
C VAL A 239 -6.19 5.69 3.14
N ILE A 240 -4.92 5.27 3.41
CA ILE A 240 -4.12 5.88 4.49
C ILE A 240 -3.86 7.37 4.20
N GLY A 241 -3.67 7.74 2.92
CA GLY A 241 -3.50 9.12 2.49
C GLY A 241 -4.83 9.87 2.41
N ASN A 242 -5.51 9.74 1.27
CA ASN A 242 -6.66 10.59 0.95
C ASN A 242 -7.83 10.46 1.95
N LEU A 243 -8.29 9.22 2.21
CA LEU A 243 -9.46 9.03 3.08
C LEU A 243 -9.16 9.38 4.53
N ALA A 244 -7.98 9.03 5.08
CA ALA A 244 -7.67 9.40 6.46
C ALA A 244 -7.61 10.92 6.64
N CYS A 245 -7.14 11.68 5.63
CA CYS A 245 -7.21 13.14 5.68
C CYS A 245 -8.65 13.62 5.74
N THR A 246 -9.51 13.21 4.81
CA THR A 246 -10.87 13.74 4.73
C THR A 246 -11.75 13.34 5.90
N VAL A 247 -11.58 12.14 6.45
CA VAL A 247 -12.32 11.68 7.65
C VAL A 247 -12.01 12.55 8.88
N HIS A 248 -10.79 13.07 8.98
CA HIS A 248 -10.35 13.88 10.13
C HIS A 248 -10.32 15.39 9.84
N GLY A 249 -10.65 15.80 8.62
CA GLY A 249 -10.61 17.21 8.19
C GLY A 249 -9.20 17.74 7.92
N ALA A 250 -8.21 16.86 7.80
CA ALA A 250 -6.82 17.22 7.52
C ALA A 250 -6.60 17.55 6.03
N THR A 251 -5.51 18.25 5.73
CA THR A 251 -5.14 18.65 4.36
C THR A 251 -4.34 17.55 3.66
N MET A 252 -4.77 17.11 2.49
CA MET A 252 -3.99 16.26 1.58
C MET A 252 -2.97 17.12 0.82
N VAL A 253 -1.68 16.78 0.91
CA VAL A 253 -0.59 17.49 0.20
C VAL A 253 0.12 16.51 -0.71
N ILE A 254 -0.01 16.70 -2.03
CA ILE A 254 0.62 15.90 -3.07
C ILE A 254 1.89 16.63 -3.54
N PRO A 255 3.11 16.14 -3.20
CA PRO A 255 4.34 16.86 -3.53
C PRO A 255 4.67 16.81 -5.02
N ASN A 256 4.48 15.64 -5.65
CA ASN A 256 4.81 15.41 -7.05
C ASN A 256 3.92 14.29 -7.63
N ASP A 257 4.01 14.03 -8.94
CA ASP A 257 3.30 12.94 -9.62
C ASP A 257 3.80 11.55 -9.23
N SER A 258 5.07 11.47 -8.84
CA SER A 258 5.76 10.28 -8.35
C SER A 258 6.75 10.69 -7.26
N PHE A 259 7.25 9.72 -6.50
CA PHE A 259 8.20 10.02 -5.44
C PHE A 259 9.48 10.68 -6.00
N ASP A 260 9.84 11.78 -5.37
CA ASP A 260 11.07 12.54 -5.57
C ASP A 260 11.46 13.13 -4.20
N PRO A 261 12.63 12.77 -3.63
CA PRO A 261 13.00 13.18 -2.28
C PRO A 261 13.15 14.70 -2.13
N VAL A 262 13.71 15.38 -3.15
CA VAL A 262 13.86 16.83 -3.15
C VAL A 262 12.51 17.53 -3.13
N LYS A 263 11.60 17.13 -4.05
CA LYS A 263 10.25 17.69 -4.14
C LYS A 263 9.43 17.42 -2.88
N THR A 264 9.61 16.24 -2.28
CA THR A 264 8.93 15.89 -1.03
C THR A 264 9.38 16.81 0.09
N LEU A 265 10.69 16.95 0.34
CA LEU A 265 11.24 17.78 1.41
C LEU A 265 10.93 19.27 1.20
N GLU A 266 11.08 19.81 -0.02
CA GLU A 266 10.70 21.18 -0.36
C GLU A 266 9.19 21.45 -0.13
N THR A 267 8.34 20.47 -0.40
CA THR A 267 6.90 20.59 -0.18
C THR A 267 6.55 20.54 1.31
N ILE A 268 7.20 19.68 2.10
CA ILE A 268 7.03 19.65 3.55
C ILE A 268 7.37 21.01 4.17
N GLU A 269 8.53 21.57 3.83
CA GLU A 269 8.97 22.87 4.32
C GLU A 269 8.00 23.98 3.92
N ARG A 270 7.66 24.10 2.63
CA ARG A 270 6.79 25.15 2.09
C ARG A 270 5.37 25.08 2.63
N GLU A 271 4.78 23.88 2.68
CA GLU A 271 3.40 23.67 3.08
C GLU A 271 3.26 23.42 4.60
N ARG A 272 4.37 23.40 5.34
CA ARG A 272 4.39 23.12 6.79
C ARG A 272 3.67 21.82 7.13
N CYS A 273 4.00 20.73 6.40
CA CYS A 273 3.36 19.44 6.62
C CYS A 273 3.66 18.91 8.02
N THR A 274 2.65 18.32 8.66
CA THR A 274 2.74 17.75 10.01
C THR A 274 2.96 16.24 10.00
N SER A 275 2.72 15.61 8.85
CA SER A 275 2.81 14.17 8.65
C SER A 275 3.42 13.83 7.29
N LEU A 276 4.20 12.75 7.23
CA LEU A 276 4.82 12.24 6.02
C LEU A 276 4.61 10.71 5.92
N TYR A 277 4.27 10.24 4.73
CA TYR A 277 4.14 8.82 4.42
C TYR A 277 5.24 8.33 3.50
N GLY A 278 5.74 7.14 3.74
CA GLY A 278 6.73 6.54 2.88
C GLY A 278 6.94 5.05 3.12
N VAL A 279 7.54 4.40 2.15
CA VAL A 279 8.17 3.11 2.34
C VAL A 279 9.62 3.34 2.82
N PRO A 280 10.28 2.35 3.45
CA PRO A 280 11.65 2.56 3.99
C PRO A 280 12.64 3.16 2.99
N THR A 281 12.59 2.73 1.71
CA THR A 281 13.48 3.26 0.67
C THR A 281 13.27 4.75 0.36
N MET A 282 12.04 5.26 0.54
CA MET A 282 11.75 6.70 0.40
C MET A 282 12.41 7.48 1.53
N PHE A 283 12.24 7.06 2.78
CA PHE A 283 12.89 7.69 3.92
C PHE A 283 14.41 7.65 3.85
N ILE A 284 14.99 6.55 3.34
CA ILE A 284 16.44 6.47 3.10
C ILE A 284 16.88 7.53 2.10
N ALA A 285 16.17 7.70 0.99
CA ALA A 285 16.49 8.69 -0.03
C ALA A 285 16.33 10.13 0.49
N GLU A 286 15.30 10.39 1.31
CA GLU A 286 15.08 11.69 1.96
C GLU A 286 16.21 12.01 2.97
N LEU A 287 16.61 11.05 3.79
CA LEU A 287 17.74 11.21 4.72
C LEU A 287 19.06 11.47 3.97
N GLN A 288 19.31 10.81 2.84
CA GLN A 288 20.48 11.06 1.99
C GLN A 288 20.47 12.47 1.39
N GLU A 289 19.32 12.94 0.94
CA GLU A 289 19.16 14.31 0.42
C GLU A 289 19.43 15.36 1.52
N MET A 290 19.00 15.09 2.75
CA MET A 290 19.26 15.96 3.89
C MET A 290 20.75 16.06 4.28
N GLU A 291 21.58 15.11 3.89
CA GLU A 291 23.04 15.20 4.04
C GLU A 291 23.65 16.27 3.11
N GLN A 292 22.98 16.60 2.01
CA GLN A 292 23.43 17.56 0.99
C GLN A 292 22.81 18.95 1.18
N LYS A 293 21.56 19.03 1.65
CA LYS A 293 20.80 20.27 1.79
C LYS A 293 19.96 20.26 3.06
N THR A 294 19.94 21.38 3.77
CA THR A 294 19.11 21.56 4.97
C THR A 294 17.69 21.97 4.58
N TYR A 295 16.70 21.38 5.26
CA TYR A 295 15.28 21.67 5.14
C TYR A 295 14.68 21.97 6.52
N ASP A 296 13.71 22.89 6.60
CA ASP A 296 12.95 23.11 7.83
C ASP A 296 11.82 22.09 7.96
N LEU A 297 12.08 21.00 8.67
CA LEU A 297 11.14 19.93 8.96
C LEU A 297 10.50 20.06 10.36
N SER A 298 10.62 21.20 11.02
CA SER A 298 10.13 21.42 12.39
C SER A 298 8.62 21.27 12.55
N SER A 299 7.86 21.32 11.45
CA SER A 299 6.40 21.09 11.45
C SER A 299 6.01 19.61 11.51
N LEU A 300 6.89 18.69 11.07
CA LEU A 300 6.61 17.27 11.13
C LEU A 300 6.50 16.80 12.59
N ARG A 301 5.58 15.88 12.84
CA ARG A 301 5.42 15.18 14.13
C ARG A 301 5.19 13.68 13.96
N THR A 302 4.42 13.28 12.95
CA THR A 302 3.91 11.91 12.78
C THR A 302 3.99 11.45 11.33
N GLY A 303 3.55 10.25 11.06
CA GLY A 303 3.45 9.66 9.74
C GLY A 303 3.43 8.14 9.78
N VAL A 304 3.57 7.54 8.62
CA VAL A 304 3.58 6.08 8.46
C VAL A 304 4.78 5.65 7.64
N MET A 305 5.57 4.74 8.20
CA MET A 305 6.52 3.92 7.46
C MET A 305 5.94 2.52 7.31
N ALA A 306 5.67 2.07 6.09
CA ALA A 306 5.02 0.78 5.83
C ALA A 306 5.34 0.25 4.43
N GLY A 307 4.75 -0.90 4.08
CA GLY A 307 4.85 -1.50 2.73
C GLY A 307 5.97 -2.54 2.60
N SER A 308 6.97 -2.49 3.43
CA SER A 308 8.00 -3.50 3.64
C SER A 308 8.48 -3.47 5.08
N LEU A 309 9.45 -4.30 5.42
CA LEU A 309 10.08 -4.25 6.74
C LEU A 309 10.74 -2.89 6.97
N CYS A 310 10.46 -2.31 8.14
CA CYS A 310 10.99 -1.01 8.55
C CYS A 310 12.28 -1.22 9.35
N PRO A 311 13.47 -0.87 8.79
CA PRO A 311 14.72 -1.07 9.50
C PRO A 311 14.79 -0.20 10.77
N PRO A 312 15.12 -0.75 11.94
CA PRO A 312 15.17 -0.01 13.20
C PRO A 312 16.07 1.25 13.16
N GLU A 313 17.20 1.15 12.48
CA GLU A 313 18.14 2.27 12.37
C GLU A 313 17.59 3.42 11.52
N ILE A 314 16.80 3.11 10.49
CA ILE A 314 16.12 4.14 9.70
C ILE A 314 15.02 4.80 10.53
N MET A 315 14.24 4.01 11.27
CA MET A 315 13.23 4.55 12.19
C MET A 315 13.83 5.51 13.22
N LYS A 316 14.99 5.19 13.80
CA LYS A 316 15.70 6.08 14.73
C LYS A 316 16.08 7.40 14.06
N LYS A 317 16.75 7.33 12.90
CA LYS A 317 17.16 8.52 12.14
C LYS A 317 15.97 9.40 11.77
N VAL A 318 14.88 8.84 11.30
CA VAL A 318 13.66 9.57 10.94
C VAL A 318 13.09 10.30 12.16
N LYS A 319 13.02 9.63 13.32
CA LYS A 319 12.57 10.27 14.57
C LYS A 319 13.46 11.44 14.99
N GLU A 320 14.78 11.28 14.90
CA GLU A 320 15.77 12.24 15.39
C GLU A 320 16.00 13.39 14.39
N GLN A 321 16.15 13.08 13.09
CA GLN A 321 16.58 14.04 12.08
C GLN A 321 15.42 14.70 11.33
N MET A 322 14.28 14.01 11.19
CA MET A 322 13.10 14.53 10.50
C MET A 322 12.00 15.02 11.47
N ASN A 323 12.28 15.12 12.77
CA ASN A 323 11.34 15.55 13.82
C ASN A 323 10.06 14.68 13.92
N MET A 324 10.05 13.45 13.38
CA MET A 324 8.87 12.58 13.35
C MET A 324 8.79 11.69 14.60
N HIS A 325 8.70 12.30 15.77
CA HIS A 325 8.72 11.57 17.05
C HIS A 325 7.56 10.59 17.23
N GLU A 326 6.46 10.84 16.57
CA GLU A 326 5.22 10.06 16.61
C GLU A 326 5.01 9.19 15.34
N ILE A 327 6.07 8.91 14.57
CA ILE A 327 5.97 8.04 13.40
C ILE A 327 5.50 6.64 13.80
N THR A 328 4.63 6.04 12.97
CA THR A 328 4.05 4.71 13.20
C THR A 328 4.47 3.72 12.10
N ILE A 329 4.47 2.44 12.45
CA ILE A 329 4.58 1.32 11.52
C ILE A 329 3.20 0.70 11.38
N CYS A 330 2.78 0.40 10.15
CA CYS A 330 1.56 -0.33 9.86
C CYS A 330 1.86 -1.66 9.16
N TYR A 331 1.09 -2.68 9.48
CA TYR A 331 1.05 -3.94 8.75
C TYR A 331 -0.34 -4.21 8.19
N GLY A 332 -0.36 -4.75 7.01
CA GLY A 332 -1.54 -5.21 6.32
C GLY A 332 -1.30 -5.39 4.82
N MET A 333 -2.37 -5.59 4.09
CA MET A 333 -2.36 -5.88 2.66
C MET A 333 -3.61 -5.28 2.01
N THR A 334 -3.65 -5.18 0.69
CA THR A 334 -4.81 -4.63 -0.02
C THR A 334 -6.10 -5.33 0.39
N GLU A 335 -6.06 -6.63 0.60
CA GLU A 335 -7.16 -7.49 1.04
C GLU A 335 -7.66 -7.18 2.47
N THR A 336 -6.94 -6.33 3.22
CA THR A 336 -7.33 -5.87 4.57
C THR A 336 -7.50 -4.34 4.69
N SER A 337 -7.63 -3.61 3.60
CA SER A 337 -8.17 -2.23 3.42
C SER A 337 -7.34 -1.01 3.87
N PRO A 338 -6.03 -0.98 4.06
CA PRO A 338 -5.09 -2.07 4.05
C PRO A 338 -4.59 -2.51 5.43
N VAL A 339 -4.90 -1.79 6.54
CA VAL A 339 -4.20 -1.94 7.83
C VAL A 339 -4.96 -2.86 8.77
N SER A 340 -4.26 -3.89 9.23
CA SER A 340 -4.72 -4.77 10.32
C SER A 340 -4.11 -4.38 11.66
N THR A 341 -2.83 -4.00 11.68
CA THR A 341 -2.14 -3.57 12.90
C THR A 341 -1.32 -2.30 12.68
N GLN A 342 -1.13 -1.56 13.76
CA GLN A 342 -0.34 -0.32 13.76
C GLN A 342 0.30 -0.12 15.12
N THR A 343 1.51 0.42 15.15
CA THR A 343 2.14 0.85 16.41
C THR A 343 1.39 2.05 16.99
N LYS A 344 1.34 2.14 18.31
CA LYS A 344 0.69 3.27 19.01
C LYS A 344 1.69 4.37 19.30
N ILE A 345 1.27 5.62 19.19
CA ILE A 345 2.01 6.77 19.71
C ILE A 345 2.17 6.57 21.23
N GLY A 346 3.38 6.81 21.73
CA GLY A 346 3.72 6.64 23.15
C GLY A 346 3.97 5.19 23.60
N ALA A 347 3.89 4.19 22.69
CA ALA A 347 4.35 2.84 23.00
C ALA A 347 5.87 2.82 23.31
N PRO A 348 6.38 1.85 24.09
CA PRO A 348 7.81 1.69 24.31
C PRO A 348 8.57 1.68 22.99
N PHE A 349 9.74 2.36 22.96
CA PHE A 349 10.49 2.54 21.71
C PHE A 349 10.82 1.22 21.00
N GLU A 350 11.22 0.19 21.75
CA GLU A 350 11.48 -1.15 21.22
C GLU A 350 10.25 -1.75 20.53
N LYS A 351 9.07 -1.57 21.12
CA LYS A 351 7.81 -2.05 20.50
C LYS A 351 7.46 -1.28 19.23
N GLN A 352 7.82 0.01 19.15
CA GLN A 352 7.62 0.81 17.94
C GLN A 352 8.51 0.40 16.77
N ILE A 353 9.72 -0.10 17.02
CA ILE A 353 10.72 -0.38 15.97
C ILE A 353 10.87 -1.88 15.64
N TYR A 354 10.56 -2.78 16.59
CA TYR A 354 10.72 -4.23 16.39
C TYR A 354 9.40 -4.97 16.21
N SER A 355 8.27 -4.26 16.22
CA SER A 355 6.96 -4.87 15.95
C SER A 355 6.18 -4.10 14.89
N VAL A 356 5.14 -4.71 14.35
CA VAL A 356 4.16 -4.04 13.49
C VAL A 356 2.94 -3.56 14.29
N GLY A 357 3.12 -3.42 15.60
CA GLY A 357 2.13 -2.89 16.53
C GLY A 357 1.07 -3.90 16.96
N THR A 358 -0.06 -3.37 17.40
CA THR A 358 -1.22 -4.12 17.88
C THR A 358 -2.38 -3.99 16.92
N ILE A 359 -3.33 -4.93 17.03
CA ILE A 359 -4.55 -4.97 16.23
C ILE A 359 -5.32 -3.64 16.31
N HIS A 360 -5.95 -3.23 15.19
CA HIS A 360 -6.90 -2.12 15.14
C HIS A 360 -8.23 -2.47 15.81
N ASP A 361 -8.98 -1.46 16.18
CA ASP A 361 -10.31 -1.57 16.76
C ASP A 361 -11.25 -2.36 15.84
N HIS A 362 -12.16 -3.15 16.42
CA HIS A 362 -13.12 -4.00 15.72
C HIS A 362 -12.54 -5.06 14.78
N LEU A 363 -11.25 -5.35 14.87
CA LEU A 363 -10.60 -6.44 14.15
C LEU A 363 -10.22 -7.57 15.11
N GLU A 364 -10.03 -8.74 14.55
CA GLU A 364 -9.56 -9.93 15.25
C GLU A 364 -8.33 -10.49 14.53
N ILE A 365 -7.37 -10.98 15.27
CA ILE A 365 -6.17 -11.66 14.77
C ILE A 365 -5.94 -12.94 15.53
N LYS A 366 -5.51 -13.98 14.80
CA LYS A 366 -4.95 -15.21 15.36
C LYS A 366 -3.72 -15.64 14.58
N ILE A 367 -2.83 -16.37 15.26
CA ILE A 367 -1.71 -17.06 14.62
C ILE A 367 -2.04 -18.55 14.63
N ILE A 368 -1.92 -19.19 13.48
CA ILE A 368 -2.25 -20.61 13.32
C ILE A 368 -1.06 -21.39 12.78
N ASP A 369 -1.02 -22.67 13.10
CA ASP A 369 -0.13 -23.61 12.44
C ASP A 369 -0.54 -23.75 10.95
N PRO A 370 0.37 -23.56 9.99
CA PRO A 370 0.04 -23.61 8.57
C PRO A 370 -0.49 -24.96 8.08
N GLU A 371 -0.12 -26.07 8.75
CA GLU A 371 -0.49 -27.43 8.35
C GLU A 371 -1.79 -27.87 9.05
N THR A 372 -1.81 -27.81 10.38
CA THR A 372 -2.93 -28.33 11.19
C THR A 372 -4.08 -27.34 11.33
N LYS A 373 -3.84 -26.04 10.98
CA LYS A 373 -4.77 -24.92 11.16
C LYS A 373 -5.17 -24.64 12.61
N ALA A 374 -4.52 -25.27 13.55
CA ALA A 374 -4.74 -25.03 14.98
C ALA A 374 -4.21 -23.65 15.39
N THR A 375 -4.91 -22.96 16.29
CA THR A 375 -4.40 -21.70 16.86
C THR A 375 -3.23 -22.00 17.78
N LEU A 376 -2.10 -21.36 17.53
CA LEU A 376 -0.85 -21.52 18.28
C LEU A 376 -0.89 -20.76 19.61
N LYS A 377 0.13 -21.00 20.45
CA LYS A 377 0.36 -20.21 21.67
C LYS A 377 1.10 -18.92 21.35
N ARG A 378 1.02 -17.94 22.25
CA ARG A 378 1.86 -16.75 22.19
C ARG A 378 3.33 -17.14 22.22
N GLY A 379 4.16 -16.42 21.47
CA GLY A 379 5.57 -16.75 21.28
C GLY A 379 5.86 -17.78 20.18
N GLU A 380 4.85 -18.50 19.69
CA GLU A 380 5.02 -19.44 18.56
C GLU A 380 4.78 -18.71 17.23
N SER A 381 5.56 -19.07 16.19
CA SER A 381 5.47 -18.51 14.86
C SER A 381 4.55 -19.36 13.97
N GLY A 382 3.63 -18.72 13.25
CA GLY A 382 2.70 -19.37 12.34
C GLY A 382 2.05 -18.41 11.37
N GLU A 383 1.04 -18.88 10.61
CA GLU A 383 0.29 -18.05 9.67
C GLU A 383 -0.57 -17.02 10.40
N LEU A 384 -0.43 -15.75 10.02
CA LEU A 384 -1.30 -14.69 10.50
C LEU A 384 -2.64 -14.76 9.79
N CYS A 385 -3.72 -14.79 10.57
CA CYS A 385 -5.08 -14.64 10.06
C CYS A 385 -5.75 -13.43 10.68
N THR A 386 -6.50 -12.67 9.90
CA THR A 386 -7.25 -11.50 10.37
C THR A 386 -8.71 -11.57 9.95
N ARG A 387 -9.60 -10.99 10.77
CA ARG A 387 -11.04 -10.94 10.54
C ARG A 387 -11.61 -9.60 11.01
N GLY A 388 -12.69 -9.16 10.37
CA GLY A 388 -13.43 -7.97 10.76
C GLY A 388 -13.76 -7.06 9.57
N TYR A 389 -14.15 -5.82 9.88
CA TYR A 389 -14.66 -4.87 8.87
C TYR A 389 -13.65 -4.59 7.74
N SER A 390 -12.35 -4.69 7.99
CA SER A 390 -11.31 -4.35 7.01
C SER A 390 -11.10 -5.40 5.93
N VAL A 391 -11.58 -6.64 6.14
CA VAL A 391 -11.38 -7.74 5.19
C VAL A 391 -12.20 -7.50 3.92
N MET A 392 -11.57 -7.63 2.77
CA MET A 392 -12.17 -7.45 1.44
C MET A 392 -13.48 -8.22 1.26
N LEU A 393 -14.31 -7.76 0.35
CA LEU A 393 -15.50 -8.50 -0.04
C LEU A 393 -15.14 -9.80 -0.77
N LYS A 394 -14.26 -9.72 -1.76
CA LYS A 394 -13.82 -10.82 -2.62
C LYS A 394 -12.71 -10.39 -3.57
N TYR A 395 -12.11 -11.32 -4.29
CA TYR A 395 -11.47 -11.04 -5.56
C TYR A 395 -12.51 -10.93 -6.67
N TRP A 396 -12.47 -9.86 -7.45
CA TRP A 396 -13.41 -9.57 -8.53
C TRP A 396 -13.42 -10.68 -9.58
N ASN A 397 -14.60 -11.24 -9.90
CA ASN A 397 -14.77 -12.34 -10.84
C ASN A 397 -13.83 -13.56 -10.64
N SER A 398 -13.41 -13.81 -9.39
CA SER A 398 -12.50 -14.91 -9.05
C SER A 398 -12.92 -15.61 -7.76
N PRO A 399 -14.04 -16.36 -7.77
CA PRO A 399 -14.58 -17.01 -6.57
C PRO A 399 -13.60 -18.05 -5.98
N ASP A 400 -12.95 -18.86 -6.81
CA ASP A 400 -12.01 -19.88 -6.33
C ASP A 400 -10.82 -19.25 -5.62
N ALA A 401 -10.25 -18.18 -6.19
CA ALA A 401 -9.17 -17.45 -5.54
C ALA A 401 -9.62 -16.80 -4.22
N THR A 402 -10.89 -16.40 -4.13
CA THR A 402 -11.46 -15.84 -2.89
C THR A 402 -11.57 -16.92 -1.82
N HIS A 403 -12.09 -18.11 -2.14
CA HIS A 403 -12.21 -19.23 -1.21
C HIS A 403 -10.87 -19.77 -0.72
N GLN A 404 -9.80 -19.61 -1.52
CA GLN A 404 -8.44 -20.01 -1.10
C GLN A 404 -7.88 -19.17 0.05
N VAL A 405 -8.35 -17.92 0.22
CA VAL A 405 -7.79 -16.98 1.21
C VAL A 405 -8.79 -16.53 2.27
N LEU A 406 -10.10 -16.69 2.01
CA LEU A 406 -11.18 -16.41 2.96
C LEU A 406 -11.87 -17.72 3.33
N ASP A 407 -11.75 -18.14 4.59
CA ASP A 407 -12.47 -19.30 5.08
C ASP A 407 -13.97 -19.02 5.33
N GLU A 408 -14.73 -20.07 5.67
CA GLU A 408 -16.18 -19.98 5.94
C GLU A 408 -16.49 -19.06 7.14
N GLN A 409 -15.58 -18.93 8.10
CA GLN A 409 -15.69 -18.05 9.26
C GLN A 409 -15.21 -16.62 8.96
N ARG A 410 -14.90 -16.31 7.67
CA ARG A 410 -14.42 -15.01 7.20
C ARG A 410 -13.05 -14.59 7.74
N TRP A 411 -12.21 -15.55 8.15
CA TRP A 411 -10.81 -15.29 8.39
C TRP A 411 -10.07 -15.14 7.07
N MET A 412 -9.34 -14.06 6.95
CA MET A 412 -8.39 -13.84 5.86
C MET A 412 -7.05 -14.49 6.22
N HIS A 413 -6.68 -15.50 5.45
CA HIS A 413 -5.37 -16.14 5.50
C HIS A 413 -4.38 -15.26 4.73
N THR A 414 -3.46 -14.61 5.46
CA THR A 414 -2.59 -13.60 4.84
C THR A 414 -1.43 -14.20 4.05
N GLY A 415 -1.07 -15.44 4.36
CA GLY A 415 0.14 -16.09 3.85
C GLY A 415 1.43 -15.52 4.44
N ASP A 416 1.32 -14.58 5.39
CA ASP A 416 2.47 -14.03 6.11
C ASP A 416 2.67 -14.80 7.43
N LEU A 417 3.94 -15.04 7.76
CA LEU A 417 4.33 -15.63 9.04
C LEU A 417 4.53 -14.56 10.09
N ALA A 418 3.94 -14.77 11.25
CA ALA A 418 4.03 -13.85 12.38
C ALA A 418 4.09 -14.59 13.71
N MET A 419 4.57 -13.89 14.72
CA MET A 419 4.52 -14.28 16.13
C MET A 419 3.78 -13.18 16.90
N MET A 420 2.95 -13.57 17.87
CA MET A 420 2.31 -12.64 18.81
C MET A 420 3.00 -12.76 20.17
N ASP A 421 3.50 -11.65 20.71
CA ASP A 421 4.10 -11.64 22.05
C ASP A 421 3.04 -11.65 23.17
N GLU A 422 3.48 -11.73 24.43
CA GLU A 422 2.61 -11.78 25.60
C GLU A 422 1.72 -10.53 25.75
N GLU A 423 2.16 -9.38 25.23
CA GLU A 423 1.42 -8.11 25.30
C GLU A 423 0.51 -7.89 24.07
N GLY A 424 0.52 -8.81 23.08
CA GLY A 424 -0.29 -8.76 21.88
C GLY A 424 0.30 -7.93 20.74
N TYR A 425 1.59 -7.60 20.80
CA TYR A 425 2.31 -7.03 19.65
C TYR A 425 2.66 -8.13 18.65
N LEU A 426 2.62 -7.78 17.37
CA LEU A 426 2.90 -8.68 16.27
C LEU A 426 4.28 -8.45 15.68
N HIS A 427 4.96 -9.54 15.41
CA HIS A 427 6.29 -9.58 14.79
C HIS A 427 6.20 -10.39 13.51
N ILE A 428 6.39 -9.74 12.35
CA ILE A 428 6.37 -10.42 11.05
C ILE A 428 7.72 -11.08 10.80
N SER A 429 7.73 -12.38 10.56
CA SER A 429 8.94 -13.15 10.29
C SER A 429 9.14 -13.52 8.82
N GLY A 430 8.19 -13.21 7.94
CA GLY A 430 8.32 -13.44 6.50
C GLY A 430 7.02 -13.85 5.83
N ARG A 431 7.15 -14.53 4.69
CA ARG A 431 6.01 -15.11 3.97
C ARG A 431 6.15 -16.61 3.86
N ILE A 432 5.07 -17.35 3.98
CA ILE A 432 5.04 -18.81 3.80
C ILE A 432 5.64 -19.20 2.44
N LYS A 433 5.30 -18.46 1.38
CA LYS A 433 5.81 -18.70 0.00
C LYS A 433 7.27 -18.33 -0.22
N ASP A 434 7.85 -17.54 0.65
CA ASP A 434 9.25 -17.12 0.57
C ASP A 434 10.17 -17.96 1.45
N LEU A 435 9.60 -18.88 2.27
CA LEU A 435 10.41 -19.85 3.00
C LEU A 435 11.28 -20.65 2.05
N ILE A 436 12.55 -20.76 2.39
CA ILE A 436 13.51 -21.59 1.65
C ILE A 436 13.48 -22.99 2.24
N ILE A 437 13.06 -23.96 1.43
CA ILE A 437 12.95 -25.36 1.86
C ILE A 437 14.26 -26.08 1.50
N ARG A 438 15.20 -26.07 2.44
CA ARG A 438 16.54 -26.64 2.25
C ARG A 438 16.70 -27.95 3.02
N GLY A 439 16.70 -29.07 2.29
CA GLY A 439 16.90 -30.38 2.90
C GLY A 439 15.84 -30.77 3.96
N GLY A 440 14.61 -30.26 3.83
CA GLY A 440 13.51 -30.45 4.77
C GLY A 440 13.41 -29.40 5.87
N GLU A 441 14.37 -28.47 5.96
CA GLU A 441 14.33 -27.36 6.91
C GLU A 441 13.67 -26.13 6.27
N ASN A 442 12.71 -25.53 6.99
CA ASN A 442 12.06 -24.27 6.60
C ASN A 442 12.88 -23.08 7.11
N ILE A 443 13.56 -22.39 6.22
CA ILE A 443 14.45 -21.27 6.53
C ILE A 443 13.76 -19.96 6.16
N SER A 444 13.61 -19.06 7.13
CA SER A 444 13.10 -17.71 6.88
C SER A 444 14.19 -16.83 6.25
N PRO A 445 13.98 -16.30 5.03
CA PRO A 445 14.89 -15.32 4.43
C PRO A 445 15.15 -14.13 5.34
N LYS A 446 14.10 -13.67 6.04
CA LYS A 446 14.18 -12.52 6.94
C LYS A 446 15.18 -12.70 8.06
N GLU A 447 15.27 -13.86 8.67
CA GLU A 447 16.22 -14.13 9.74
C GLU A 447 17.66 -13.92 9.28
N ILE A 448 17.94 -14.33 8.05
CA ILE A 448 19.27 -14.14 7.45
C ILE A 448 19.47 -12.67 7.04
N GLU A 449 18.47 -12.03 6.46
CA GLU A 449 18.49 -10.60 6.12
C GLU A 449 18.78 -9.75 7.35
N ASP A 450 18.05 -9.93 8.44
CA ASP A 450 18.23 -9.20 9.70
C ASP A 450 19.65 -9.40 10.28
N PHE A 451 20.17 -10.62 10.17
CA PHE A 451 21.55 -10.90 10.58
C PHE A 451 22.55 -10.16 9.70
N LEU A 452 22.39 -10.20 8.38
CA LEU A 452 23.28 -9.55 7.42
C LEU A 452 23.28 -8.01 7.56
N TYR A 453 22.16 -7.41 7.96
CA TYR A 453 22.11 -5.97 8.30
C TYR A 453 23.03 -5.56 9.45
N THR A 454 23.41 -6.49 10.32
CA THR A 454 24.36 -6.21 11.42
C THR A 454 25.79 -6.07 10.94
N TYR A 455 26.11 -6.49 9.69
CA TYR A 455 27.43 -6.28 9.12
C TYR A 455 27.62 -4.80 8.72
N LYS A 456 28.65 -4.17 9.27
CA LYS A 456 28.87 -2.70 9.19
C LYS A 456 28.87 -2.13 7.76
N GLY A 457 29.28 -2.93 6.77
CA GLY A 457 29.38 -2.54 5.36
C GLY A 457 28.10 -2.73 4.55
N VAL A 458 27.10 -3.44 5.08
CA VAL A 458 25.84 -3.73 4.37
C VAL A 458 24.89 -2.53 4.51
N MET A 459 24.37 -2.06 3.38
CA MET A 459 23.30 -1.07 3.32
C MET A 459 21.94 -1.75 3.31
N ASP A 460 21.77 -2.79 2.46
CA ASP A 460 20.56 -3.59 2.35
C ASP A 460 20.92 -5.02 1.93
N ALA A 461 20.13 -6.00 2.38
CA ALA A 461 20.30 -7.42 2.08
C ALA A 461 18.96 -8.08 1.78
N GLN A 462 18.91 -8.86 0.72
CA GLN A 462 17.73 -9.64 0.34
C GLN A 462 18.12 -11.10 0.11
N VAL A 463 17.36 -12.01 0.68
CA VAL A 463 17.65 -13.44 0.64
C VAL A 463 16.54 -14.19 -0.09
N ILE A 464 16.92 -15.10 -0.97
CA ILE A 464 16.03 -15.92 -1.79
C ILE A 464 16.49 -17.38 -1.79
N GLY A 465 15.55 -18.30 -2.03
CA GLY A 465 15.84 -19.68 -2.41
C GLY A 465 16.12 -19.77 -3.91
N VAL A 466 17.11 -20.57 -4.28
CA VAL A 466 17.40 -20.95 -5.66
C VAL A 466 17.37 -22.47 -5.78
N PRO A 467 17.00 -23.06 -6.94
CA PRO A 467 16.93 -24.51 -7.12
C PRO A 467 18.22 -25.23 -6.75
N SER A 468 18.11 -26.41 -6.15
CA SER A 468 19.23 -27.28 -5.79
C SER A 468 18.84 -28.74 -5.93
N GLU A 469 19.57 -29.50 -6.78
CA GLU A 469 19.34 -30.93 -6.95
C GLU A 469 19.48 -31.72 -5.63
N LYS A 470 20.40 -31.29 -4.77
CA LYS A 470 20.70 -32.02 -3.53
C LYS A 470 19.73 -31.72 -2.39
N TYR A 471 19.27 -30.44 -2.27
CA TYR A 471 18.54 -29.98 -1.11
C TYR A 471 17.14 -29.45 -1.42
N GLY A 472 16.68 -29.50 -2.68
CA GLY A 472 15.48 -28.85 -3.16
C GLY A 472 15.73 -27.38 -3.45
N GLU A 473 16.11 -26.63 -2.44
CA GLU A 473 16.56 -25.25 -2.58
C GLU A 473 17.89 -25.00 -1.87
N GLU A 474 18.57 -23.94 -2.28
CA GLU A 474 19.79 -23.42 -1.67
C GLU A 474 19.66 -21.92 -1.43
N ILE A 475 20.36 -21.38 -0.46
CA ILE A 475 20.24 -19.99 -0.05
C ILE A 475 21.14 -19.11 -0.92
N MET A 476 20.56 -18.03 -1.47
CA MET A 476 21.30 -16.96 -2.14
C MET A 476 21.01 -15.62 -1.49
N ALA A 477 22.07 -14.88 -1.13
CA ALA A 477 21.97 -13.52 -0.61
C ALA A 477 22.39 -12.50 -1.68
N TRP A 478 21.54 -11.50 -1.89
CA TRP A 478 21.86 -10.30 -2.66
C TRP A 478 22.17 -9.18 -1.68
N ILE A 479 23.33 -8.54 -1.85
CA ILE A 479 23.86 -7.53 -0.92
C ILE A 479 24.03 -6.20 -1.66
N LYS A 480 23.47 -5.15 -1.08
CA LYS A 480 23.77 -3.77 -1.46
C LYS A 480 24.76 -3.20 -0.45
N PRO A 481 26.03 -2.96 -0.83
CA PRO A 481 27.00 -2.33 0.03
C PRO A 481 26.67 -0.86 0.29
N LYS A 482 27.18 -0.31 1.39
CA LYS A 482 27.18 1.15 1.62
C LYS A 482 28.07 1.84 0.59
N GLU A 483 27.79 3.10 0.31
CA GLU A 483 28.56 3.89 -0.65
C GLU A 483 30.04 3.95 -0.23
N GLY A 484 30.93 3.74 -1.20
CA GLY A 484 32.37 3.69 -0.96
C GLY A 484 32.88 2.45 -0.23
N VAL A 485 32.03 1.49 0.11
CA VAL A 485 32.42 0.25 0.79
C VAL A 485 32.43 -0.90 -0.22
N THR A 486 33.54 -1.62 -0.27
CA THR A 486 33.64 -2.89 -1.00
C THR A 486 33.55 -4.04 -0.01
N ILE A 487 32.67 -4.99 -0.26
CA ILE A 487 32.49 -6.20 0.54
C ILE A 487 32.80 -7.40 -0.37
N THR A 488 33.63 -8.30 0.08
CA THR A 488 33.91 -9.57 -0.64
C THR A 488 33.03 -10.69 -0.10
N GLU A 489 32.80 -11.70 -0.94
CA GLU A 489 32.09 -12.92 -0.52
C GLU A 489 32.79 -13.61 0.66
N GLU A 490 34.11 -13.63 0.67
CA GLU A 490 34.89 -14.26 1.72
C GLU A 490 34.67 -13.56 3.07
N GLU A 491 34.74 -12.22 3.11
CA GLU A 491 34.54 -11.43 4.32
C GLU A 491 33.15 -11.62 4.93
N ILE A 492 32.09 -11.56 4.12
CA ILE A 492 30.72 -11.70 4.61
C ILE A 492 30.39 -13.14 4.99
N ARG A 493 30.97 -14.13 4.29
CA ARG A 493 30.84 -15.54 4.63
C ARG A 493 31.55 -15.85 5.96
N ASP A 494 32.74 -15.31 6.18
CA ASP A 494 33.47 -15.45 7.45
C ASP A 494 32.73 -14.75 8.58
N PHE A 495 32.09 -13.61 8.32
CA PHE A 495 31.23 -12.95 9.31
C PHE A 495 30.05 -13.87 9.72
N CYS A 496 29.53 -14.70 8.84
CA CYS A 496 28.44 -15.64 9.14
C CYS A 496 28.89 -16.83 9.98
N LYS A 497 30.17 -17.26 9.87
CA LYS A 497 30.67 -18.44 10.58
C LYS A 497 30.56 -18.26 12.09
N ASP A 498 30.13 -19.30 12.76
CA ASP A 498 29.95 -19.38 14.21
C ASP A 498 28.98 -18.36 14.83
N ARG A 499 28.28 -17.58 13.99
CA ARG A 499 27.29 -16.59 14.42
C ARG A 499 25.85 -16.93 14.04
N ILE A 500 25.68 -17.65 12.94
CA ILE A 500 24.41 -18.26 12.54
C ILE A 500 24.61 -19.76 12.25
N ALA A 501 23.51 -20.52 12.32
CA ALA A 501 23.57 -21.94 12.04
C ALA A 501 24.15 -22.21 10.64
N HIS A 502 25.04 -23.19 10.51
CA HIS A 502 25.76 -23.47 9.26
C HIS A 502 24.82 -23.66 8.05
N TYR A 503 23.65 -24.27 8.26
CA TYR A 503 22.68 -24.50 7.19
C TYR A 503 21.95 -23.24 6.73
N LYS A 504 22.05 -22.12 7.48
CA LYS A 504 21.51 -20.79 7.15
C LYS A 504 22.52 -19.88 6.45
N ILE A 505 23.80 -20.27 6.38
CA ILE A 505 24.81 -19.46 5.68
C ILE A 505 24.54 -19.55 4.18
N PRO A 506 24.36 -18.40 3.48
CA PRO A 506 24.13 -18.40 2.05
C PRO A 506 25.27 -19.10 1.29
N LYS A 507 24.91 -19.94 0.34
CA LYS A 507 25.86 -20.58 -0.57
C LYS A 507 26.27 -19.64 -1.68
N TYR A 508 25.30 -18.87 -2.20
CA TYR A 508 25.50 -17.94 -3.30
C TYR A 508 25.38 -16.50 -2.83
N TRP A 509 26.20 -15.62 -3.38
CA TRP A 509 26.25 -14.21 -3.03
C TRP A 509 26.24 -13.36 -4.30
N LYS A 510 25.46 -12.27 -4.31
CA LYS A 510 25.44 -11.31 -5.39
C LYS A 510 25.49 -9.90 -4.83
N PHE A 511 26.45 -9.10 -5.29
CA PHE A 511 26.57 -7.70 -4.91
C PHE A 511 25.91 -6.84 -5.98
N VAL A 512 25.03 -5.94 -5.55
CA VAL A 512 24.22 -5.11 -6.45
C VAL A 512 24.21 -3.65 -6.01
N SER A 513 24.05 -2.76 -6.97
CA SER A 513 23.78 -1.34 -6.69
C SER A 513 22.29 -1.10 -6.37
N GLU A 514 21.40 -1.90 -6.99
CA GLU A 514 19.95 -1.81 -6.82
C GLU A 514 19.32 -3.20 -6.91
N PHE A 515 18.19 -3.38 -6.20
CA PHE A 515 17.35 -4.57 -6.31
C PHE A 515 16.26 -4.37 -7.36
N PRO A 516 15.74 -5.46 -7.96
CA PRO A 516 14.49 -5.39 -8.70
C PRO A 516 13.36 -4.94 -7.77
N MET A 517 12.70 -3.82 -8.11
CA MET A 517 11.65 -3.24 -7.28
C MET A 517 10.40 -2.91 -8.09
N THR A 518 9.26 -2.89 -7.42
CA THR A 518 8.04 -2.30 -7.96
C THR A 518 8.13 -0.77 -7.93
N ILE A 519 7.24 -0.07 -8.67
CA ILE A 519 7.13 1.40 -8.60
C ILE A 519 6.81 1.90 -7.19
N SER A 520 6.13 1.07 -6.39
CA SER A 520 5.86 1.36 -4.98
C SER A 520 7.04 1.09 -4.03
N GLY A 521 8.23 0.76 -4.56
CA GLY A 521 9.44 0.52 -3.77
C GLY A 521 9.50 -0.85 -3.08
N LYS A 522 8.66 -1.81 -3.46
CA LYS A 522 8.71 -3.19 -2.92
C LYS A 522 9.67 -4.06 -3.71
N ILE A 523 10.48 -4.83 -3.01
CA ILE A 523 11.41 -5.81 -3.60
C ILE A 523 10.65 -6.91 -4.35
N ARG A 524 11.11 -7.24 -5.54
CA ARG A 524 10.54 -8.28 -6.41
C ARG A 524 11.34 -9.59 -6.31
N LYS A 525 11.16 -10.32 -5.20
CA LYS A 525 11.90 -11.58 -4.97
C LYS A 525 11.68 -12.63 -6.06
N VAL A 526 10.52 -12.63 -6.72
CA VAL A 526 10.27 -13.54 -7.87
C VAL A 526 11.26 -13.24 -9.01
N GLU A 527 11.39 -11.97 -9.40
CA GLU A 527 12.34 -11.56 -10.44
C GLU A 527 13.79 -11.82 -10.04
N MET A 528 14.12 -11.64 -8.74
CA MET A 528 15.44 -12.00 -8.23
C MET A 528 15.73 -13.50 -8.39
N ARG A 529 14.74 -14.38 -8.13
CA ARG A 529 14.86 -15.84 -8.33
C ARG A 529 15.06 -16.20 -9.81
N GLU A 530 14.30 -15.58 -10.71
CA GLU A 530 14.42 -15.78 -12.16
C GLU A 530 15.80 -15.37 -12.68
N ILE A 531 16.29 -14.20 -12.26
CA ILE A 531 17.63 -13.72 -12.61
C ILE A 531 18.69 -14.67 -12.04
N ALA A 532 18.55 -15.07 -10.78
CA ALA A 532 19.50 -15.95 -10.11
C ALA A 532 19.56 -17.34 -10.75
N ALA A 533 18.41 -17.94 -11.07
CA ALA A 533 18.34 -19.25 -11.72
C ALA A 533 19.05 -19.23 -13.08
N ARG A 534 18.82 -18.17 -13.88
CA ARG A 534 19.48 -17.99 -15.18
C ARG A 534 21.00 -17.80 -15.06
N GLU A 535 21.44 -16.93 -14.15
CA GLU A 535 22.87 -16.64 -13.95
C GLU A 535 23.65 -17.85 -13.42
N LEU A 536 23.00 -18.68 -12.60
CA LEU A 536 23.60 -19.88 -12.03
C LEU A 536 23.43 -21.12 -12.91
N GLY A 537 22.71 -21.03 -14.05
CA GLY A 537 22.43 -22.17 -14.91
C GLY A 537 21.56 -23.23 -14.24
N LEU A 538 20.64 -22.83 -13.37
CA LEU A 538 19.74 -23.66 -12.58
C LEU A 538 18.30 -23.66 -13.12
N GLU A 539 18.09 -23.20 -14.35
CA GLU A 539 16.77 -23.27 -14.99
C GLU A 539 16.41 -24.74 -15.25
N PRO A 540 15.17 -25.18 -15.03
CA PRO A 540 14.74 -26.50 -15.44
C PRO A 540 14.95 -26.64 -16.96
N GLU A 541 15.50 -27.74 -17.42
CA GLU A 541 15.47 -28.10 -18.83
C GLU A 541 14.00 -28.22 -19.27
N ASP A 542 13.61 -27.48 -20.33
CA ASP A 542 12.27 -27.49 -20.93
C ASP A 542 11.79 -28.88 -21.36
#